data_76b0f53a8e831679bcd608c3523b015f
#
_entry.id   76b0f53a8e831679bcd608c3523b015f
#
_cell.length_a   1.000
_cell.length_b   1.000
_cell.length_c   1.000
_cell.angle_alpha   90.00
_cell.angle_beta   90.00
_cell.angle_gamma   90.00
#
_symmetry.space_group_name_H-M   'P 1'
#
loop_
_entity.id
_entity.type
_entity.pdbx_description
1 polymer ?
#
loop_
_entity_poly.entity_id
_entity_poly.type
_entity_poly.pdbx_seq_one_letter_code
_entity_poly.pdbx_strand_id
1 'polypeptide(L)'
;MQNTQEPFPRAREKRLLTCEVADELLVYDLDRYKAHCLNSTAAFVWRQCDGRTSVPEITRAINGACGVTLDNDVVWFALEQLERAQLIHIEVVHRRTGSGKLTRRELIKRAGAAAAIGLPLVSSIVTPTAVEAATCRGPGSACGPDGPNSTCCSGTCVLGLCT
;
A
#
# COMPACT_ATOMS: atom_id res chain seq x y z
N MET A 1 31.06 14.21 -17.06
CA MET A 1 30.93 13.06 -16.15
C MET A 1 29.68 13.32 -15.32
N GLN A 2 28.54 12.77 -15.75
CA GLN A 2 27.29 12.87 -15.00
C GLN A 2 27.36 11.86 -13.87
N ASN A 3 27.43 12.36 -12.65
CA ASN A 3 27.38 11.54 -11.44
C ASN A 3 25.94 11.03 -11.30
N THR A 4 25.68 9.85 -11.89
CA THR A 4 24.40 9.16 -11.78
C THR A 4 24.36 8.53 -10.39
N GLN A 5 24.02 9.32 -9.40
CA GLN A 5 23.81 8.84 -8.06
C GLN A 5 22.56 7.97 -8.10
N GLU A 6 22.73 6.65 -7.97
CA GLU A 6 21.62 5.70 -7.91
C GLU A 6 20.75 6.05 -6.69
N PRO A 7 19.43 6.12 -6.86
CA PRO A 7 18.55 6.42 -5.74
C PRO A 7 18.50 5.23 -4.78
N PHE A 8 18.66 5.52 -3.50
CA PHE A 8 18.51 4.57 -2.42
C PHE A 8 17.14 4.77 -1.76
N PRO A 9 16.17 3.89 -2.02
CA PRO A 9 14.84 4.02 -1.42
C PRO A 9 14.91 3.73 0.08
N ARG A 10 14.20 4.53 0.88
CA ARG A 10 14.13 4.36 2.33
C ARG A 10 12.69 4.20 2.79
N ALA A 11 12.40 3.12 3.48
CA ALA A 11 11.09 2.89 4.08
C ALA A 11 10.80 3.92 5.18
N ARG A 12 9.55 4.35 5.26
CA ARG A 12 9.06 5.13 6.38
C ARG A 12 8.70 4.16 7.50
N GLU A 13 9.32 4.31 8.65
CA GLU A 13 9.08 3.47 9.82
C GLU A 13 8.21 4.14 10.88
N LYS A 14 8.27 5.49 10.93
CA LYS A 14 7.58 6.25 11.96
C LYS A 14 6.07 6.27 11.73
N ARG A 15 5.32 6.03 12.83
CA ARG A 15 3.86 6.09 12.85
C ARG A 15 3.18 5.12 11.88
N LEU A 16 3.81 3.98 11.64
CA LEU A 16 3.25 2.86 10.90
C LEU A 16 3.11 1.66 11.84
N LEU A 17 1.97 0.97 11.75
CA LEU A 17 1.76 -0.33 12.36
C LEU A 17 1.74 -1.36 11.25
N THR A 18 2.44 -2.46 11.43
CA THR A 18 2.50 -3.54 10.46
C THR A 18 1.95 -4.83 11.03
N CYS A 19 1.20 -5.57 10.22
CA CYS A 19 0.68 -6.88 10.56
C CYS A 19 0.79 -7.79 9.33
N GLU A 20 1.35 -8.97 9.52
CA GLU A 20 1.40 -10.00 8.48
C GLU A 20 0.09 -10.79 8.48
N VAL A 21 -0.55 -10.90 7.31
CA VAL A 21 -1.78 -11.63 7.11
C VAL A 21 -1.60 -12.57 5.92
N ALA A 22 -1.41 -13.84 6.18
CA ALA A 22 -1.04 -14.83 5.17
C ALA A 22 0.23 -14.38 4.39
N ASP A 23 0.12 -14.19 3.08
CA ASP A 23 1.22 -13.79 2.21
C ASP A 23 1.28 -12.26 1.97
N GLU A 24 0.46 -11.50 2.67
CA GLU A 24 0.33 -10.05 2.53
C GLU A 24 0.82 -9.32 3.77
N LEU A 25 1.28 -8.09 3.58
CA LEU A 25 1.65 -7.19 4.66
C LEU A 25 0.63 -6.05 4.74
N LEU A 26 -0.08 -5.98 5.85
CA LEU A 26 -0.95 -4.86 6.17
C LEU A 26 -0.12 -3.78 6.87
N VAL A 27 -0.15 -2.56 6.34
CA VAL A 27 0.52 -1.39 6.90
C VAL A 27 -0.52 -0.33 7.21
N TYR A 28 -0.68 0.02 8.48
CA TYR A 28 -1.59 1.07 8.91
C TYR A 28 -0.83 2.37 9.19
N ASP A 29 -1.18 3.43 8.47
CA ASP A 29 -0.63 4.77 8.64
C ASP A 29 -1.44 5.54 9.69
N LEU A 30 -0.84 5.73 10.85
CA LEU A 30 -1.44 6.43 12.00
C LEU A 30 -1.62 7.94 11.75
N ASP A 31 -0.83 8.54 10.86
CA ASP A 31 -0.93 9.96 10.57
C ASP A 31 -2.03 10.28 9.57
N ARG A 32 -2.32 9.33 8.68
CA ARG A 32 -3.27 9.52 7.58
C ARG A 32 -4.54 8.71 7.71
N TYR A 33 -4.63 7.87 8.75
CA TYR A 33 -5.76 6.94 8.95
C TYR A 33 -6.04 6.09 7.72
N LYS A 34 -4.97 5.55 7.13
CA LYS A 34 -5.05 4.70 5.93
C LYS A 34 -4.44 3.33 6.21
N ALA A 35 -5.14 2.30 5.75
CA ALA A 35 -4.60 0.96 5.68
C ALA A 35 -4.12 0.67 4.25
N HIS A 36 -2.94 0.10 4.15
CA HIS A 36 -2.33 -0.33 2.90
C HIS A 36 -2.09 -1.82 2.97
N CYS A 37 -2.55 -2.55 1.96
CA CYS A 37 -2.27 -3.97 1.81
C CYS A 37 -1.24 -4.14 0.70
N LEU A 38 -0.10 -4.72 1.03
CA LEU A 38 1.02 -5.00 0.16
C LEU A 38 1.06 -6.50 -0.11
N ASN A 39 1.02 -6.90 -1.37
CA ASN A 39 1.26 -8.31 -1.70
C ASN A 39 2.73 -8.70 -1.41
N SER A 40 3.06 -9.97 -1.47
CA SER A 40 4.39 -10.51 -1.15
C SER A 40 5.53 -9.77 -1.86
N THR A 41 5.36 -9.44 -3.13
CA THR A 41 6.36 -8.70 -3.93
C THR A 41 6.55 -7.27 -3.45
N ALA A 42 5.45 -6.53 -3.23
CA ALA A 42 5.51 -5.17 -2.74
C ALA A 42 6.06 -5.10 -1.30
N ALA A 43 5.67 -6.05 -0.46
CA ALA A 43 6.17 -6.19 0.90
C ALA A 43 7.67 -6.49 0.92
N PHE A 44 8.14 -7.38 0.04
CA PHE A 44 9.57 -7.66 -0.10
C PHE A 44 10.36 -6.41 -0.49
N VAL A 45 9.92 -5.70 -1.55
CA VAL A 45 10.57 -4.46 -1.99
C VAL A 45 10.59 -3.43 -0.86
N TRP A 46 9.47 -3.25 -0.15
CA TRP A 46 9.37 -2.30 0.97
C TRP A 46 10.36 -2.61 2.10
N ARG A 47 10.55 -3.89 2.44
CA ARG A 47 11.52 -4.33 3.47
C ARG A 47 12.96 -4.10 3.05
N GLN A 48 13.27 -4.10 1.73
CA GLN A 48 14.61 -3.82 1.20
C GLN A 48 14.93 -2.32 1.09
N CYS A 49 13.94 -1.45 1.35
CA CYS A 49 14.11 0.00 1.32
C CYS A 49 14.77 0.51 2.61
N ASP A 50 16.05 0.19 2.81
CA ASP A 50 16.84 0.57 4.00
C ASP A 50 17.59 1.91 3.84
N GLY A 51 17.51 2.54 2.66
CA GLY A 51 18.23 3.76 2.31
C GLY A 51 19.70 3.53 1.92
N ARG A 52 20.09 2.26 1.68
CA ARG A 52 21.47 1.87 1.30
C ARG A 52 21.50 0.92 0.14
N THR A 53 20.44 0.11 -0.03
CA THR A 53 20.32 -0.89 -1.07
C THR A 53 19.81 -0.25 -2.36
N SER A 54 20.55 -0.41 -3.45
CA SER A 54 20.20 0.10 -4.77
C SER A 54 19.11 -0.73 -5.45
N VAL A 55 18.40 -0.15 -6.42
CA VAL A 55 17.35 -0.86 -7.18
C VAL A 55 17.84 -2.13 -7.86
N PRO A 56 19.03 -2.16 -8.50
CA PRO A 56 19.55 -3.41 -9.07
C PRO A 56 19.84 -4.48 -8.01
N GLU A 57 20.22 -4.10 -6.80
CA GLU A 57 20.43 -5.03 -5.69
C GLU A 57 19.14 -5.60 -5.18
N ILE A 58 18.11 -4.76 -5.01
CA ILE A 58 16.74 -5.20 -4.67
C ILE A 58 16.24 -6.19 -5.73
N THR A 59 16.45 -5.89 -7.01
CA THR A 59 16.03 -6.79 -8.10
C THR A 59 16.74 -8.14 -8.01
N ARG A 60 18.05 -8.17 -7.74
CA ARG A 60 18.78 -9.41 -7.54
C ARG A 60 18.28 -10.20 -6.34
N ALA A 61 18.01 -9.52 -5.23
CA ALA A 61 17.53 -10.14 -4.01
C ALA A 61 16.15 -10.81 -4.21
N ILE A 62 15.21 -10.12 -4.88
CA ILE A 62 13.88 -10.69 -5.14
C ILE A 62 13.94 -11.85 -6.13
N ASN A 63 14.77 -11.78 -7.15
CA ASN A 63 14.97 -12.87 -8.11
C ASN A 63 15.52 -14.12 -7.43
N GLY A 64 16.47 -13.94 -6.51
CA GLY A 64 17.01 -15.03 -5.70
C GLY A 64 15.99 -15.65 -4.75
N ALA A 65 15.14 -14.84 -4.14
CA ALA A 65 14.14 -15.29 -3.16
C ALA A 65 12.93 -15.99 -3.81
N CYS A 66 12.48 -15.49 -4.96
CA CYS A 66 11.24 -15.95 -5.60
C CYS A 66 11.50 -16.95 -6.75
N GLY A 67 12.76 -17.18 -7.15
CA GLY A 67 13.09 -18.06 -8.27
C GLY A 67 12.56 -17.59 -9.63
N VAL A 68 12.28 -16.30 -9.76
CA VAL A 68 11.76 -15.65 -10.98
C VAL A 68 12.76 -14.61 -11.48
N THR A 69 12.77 -14.37 -12.77
CA THR A 69 13.61 -13.32 -13.35
C THR A 69 12.75 -12.08 -13.59
N LEU A 70 12.84 -11.12 -12.68
CA LEU A 70 12.20 -9.82 -12.79
C LEU A 70 13.23 -8.78 -13.24
N ASP A 71 12.76 -7.82 -14.04
CA ASP A 71 13.56 -6.66 -14.43
C ASP A 71 13.52 -5.55 -13.37
N ASN A 72 14.50 -4.67 -13.40
CA ASN A 72 14.52 -3.47 -12.58
C ASN A 72 13.22 -2.64 -12.71
N ASP A 73 12.57 -2.70 -13.87
CA ASP A 73 11.32 -2.00 -14.14
C ASP A 73 10.18 -2.43 -13.20
N VAL A 74 10.16 -3.70 -12.77
CA VAL A 74 9.18 -4.22 -11.81
C VAL A 74 9.42 -3.62 -10.42
N VAL A 75 10.69 -3.52 -10.00
CA VAL A 75 11.05 -2.90 -8.73
C VAL A 75 10.76 -1.40 -8.76
N TRP A 76 11.07 -0.72 -9.86
CA TRP A 76 10.69 0.69 -10.04
C TRP A 76 9.18 0.91 -9.96
N PHE A 77 8.39 0.03 -10.55
CA PHE A 77 6.93 0.09 -10.46
C PHE A 77 6.44 -0.11 -9.02
N ALA A 78 7.07 -1.05 -8.26
CA ALA A 78 6.77 -1.22 -6.85
C ALA A 78 7.08 0.05 -6.05
N LEU A 79 8.25 0.63 -6.23
CA LEU A 79 8.68 1.86 -5.56
C LEU A 79 7.74 3.02 -5.87
N GLU A 80 7.27 3.15 -7.12
CA GLU A 80 6.31 4.19 -7.48
C GLU A 80 4.96 4.02 -6.77
N GLN A 81 4.48 2.80 -6.59
CA GLN A 81 3.26 2.53 -5.82
C GLN A 81 3.46 2.82 -4.32
N LEU A 82 4.59 2.40 -3.75
CA LEU A 82 4.94 2.66 -2.35
C LEU A 82 5.13 4.16 -2.08
N GLU A 83 5.71 4.91 -3.02
CA GLU A 83 5.83 6.37 -2.95
C GLU A 83 4.45 7.04 -2.97
N ARG A 84 3.56 6.62 -3.87
CA ARG A 84 2.17 7.13 -3.92
C ARG A 84 1.40 6.84 -2.63
N ALA A 85 1.64 5.67 -2.04
CA ALA A 85 1.12 5.30 -0.73
C ALA A 85 1.83 6.02 0.42
N GLN A 86 2.89 6.77 0.14
CA GLN A 86 3.70 7.49 1.13
C GLN A 86 4.34 6.58 2.19
N LEU A 87 4.64 5.35 1.81
CA LEU A 87 5.29 4.35 2.65
C LEU A 87 6.82 4.38 2.55
N ILE A 88 7.36 5.09 1.57
CA ILE A 88 8.80 5.26 1.37
C ILE A 88 9.16 6.72 1.11
N HIS A 89 10.40 7.06 1.42
CA HIS A 89 11.07 8.27 0.97
C HIS A 89 12.08 7.86 -0.10
N ILE A 90 11.94 8.41 -1.29
CA ILE A 90 12.95 8.30 -2.33
C ILE A 90 13.55 9.68 -2.47
N GLU A 91 14.83 9.84 -2.12
CA GLU A 91 15.59 10.99 -2.57
C GLU A 91 15.88 10.81 -4.06
N VAL A 92 14.88 11.14 -4.86
CA VAL A 92 15.00 11.01 -6.32
C VAL A 92 15.76 12.19 -6.85
N VAL A 93 17.02 12.03 -7.02
CA VAL A 93 17.79 12.96 -7.83
C VAL A 93 17.59 12.73 -9.33
N HIS A 94 17.12 11.57 -9.77
CA HIS A 94 16.76 11.37 -11.18
C HIS A 94 15.74 10.25 -11.34
N ARG A 95 14.45 10.61 -11.41
CA ARG A 95 13.53 9.83 -12.24
C ARG A 95 14.18 9.68 -13.61
N ARG A 96 14.35 8.43 -14.05
CA ARG A 96 14.82 8.14 -15.42
C ARG A 96 14.05 9.05 -16.38
N THR A 97 14.71 10.10 -16.86
CA THR A 97 14.29 10.85 -18.02
C THR A 97 14.36 9.91 -19.21
N GLY A 98 13.26 9.21 -19.50
CA GLY A 98 13.23 8.31 -20.65
C GLY A 98 12.34 7.07 -20.53
N SER A 99 11.94 6.65 -19.34
CA SER A 99 10.96 5.58 -19.21
C SER A 99 9.60 6.21 -18.90
N GLY A 100 8.69 6.23 -19.89
CA GLY A 100 7.31 6.61 -19.67
C GLY A 100 6.75 5.83 -18.48
N LYS A 101 5.79 6.42 -17.75
CA LYS A 101 5.11 5.75 -16.64
C LYS A 101 4.69 4.36 -17.08
N LEU A 102 5.40 3.34 -16.59
CA LEU A 102 5.06 1.96 -16.91
C LEU A 102 3.73 1.63 -16.27
N THR A 103 2.75 1.32 -17.09
CA THR A 103 1.47 0.84 -16.61
C THR A 103 1.58 -0.66 -16.28
N ARG A 104 0.76 -1.15 -15.34
CA ARG A 104 0.70 -2.58 -15.03
C ARG A 104 0.50 -3.44 -16.29
N ARG A 105 -0.27 -2.94 -17.26
CA ARG A 105 -0.53 -3.62 -18.53
C ARG A 105 0.74 -3.75 -19.39
N GLU A 106 1.59 -2.74 -19.41
CA GLU A 106 2.86 -2.78 -20.13
C GLU A 106 3.86 -3.71 -19.49
N LEU A 107 3.91 -3.76 -18.15
CA LEU A 107 4.72 -4.73 -17.43
C LEU A 107 4.28 -6.17 -17.71
N ILE A 108 2.98 -6.45 -17.68
CA ILE A 108 2.44 -7.79 -18.02
C ILE A 108 2.80 -8.18 -19.47
N LYS A 109 2.73 -7.25 -20.40
CA LYS A 109 3.09 -7.52 -21.80
C LYS A 109 4.58 -7.83 -21.97
N ARG A 110 5.46 -7.16 -21.21
CA ARG A 110 6.92 -7.38 -21.29
C ARG A 110 7.36 -8.63 -20.56
N ALA A 111 6.79 -8.87 -19.38
CA ALA A 111 7.22 -9.96 -18.50
C ALA A 111 6.50 -11.29 -18.76
N GLY A 112 5.48 -11.31 -19.60
CA GLY A 112 4.68 -12.50 -19.91
C GLY A 112 3.71 -12.90 -18.80
N ALA A 113 2.81 -13.87 -19.10
CA ALA A 113 1.75 -14.27 -18.19
C ALA A 113 2.24 -14.86 -16.85
N ALA A 114 3.41 -15.47 -16.83
CA ALA A 114 4.01 -16.06 -15.62
C ALA A 114 4.40 -14.99 -14.58
N ALA A 115 4.75 -13.78 -15.02
CA ALA A 115 5.10 -12.68 -14.13
C ALA A 115 3.86 -11.94 -13.58
N ALA A 116 2.67 -12.19 -14.10
CA ALA A 116 1.45 -11.54 -13.62
C ALA A 116 1.15 -11.85 -12.15
N ILE A 117 1.56 -13.04 -11.66
CA ILE A 117 1.39 -13.47 -10.28
C ILE A 117 2.36 -12.75 -9.33
N GLY A 118 3.53 -12.34 -9.84
CA GLY A 118 4.59 -11.70 -9.06
C GLY A 118 4.60 -10.16 -9.13
N LEU A 119 3.67 -9.51 -9.87
CA LEU A 119 3.68 -8.06 -9.96
C LEU A 119 3.31 -7.41 -8.62
N PRO A 120 4.06 -6.37 -8.20
CA PRO A 120 3.78 -5.66 -6.97
C PRO A 120 2.39 -5.01 -7.01
N LEU A 121 1.67 -5.11 -5.91
CA LEU A 121 0.36 -4.51 -5.72
C LEU A 121 0.31 -3.85 -4.35
N VAL A 122 -0.06 -2.57 -4.34
CA VAL A 122 -0.37 -1.81 -3.14
C VAL A 122 -1.81 -1.33 -3.27
N SER A 123 -2.69 -1.87 -2.44
CA SER A 123 -4.06 -1.36 -2.31
C SER A 123 -4.19 -0.52 -1.05
N SER A 124 -4.97 0.56 -1.12
CA SER A 124 -5.11 1.49 -0.01
C SER A 124 -6.59 1.75 0.25
N ILE A 125 -6.99 1.64 1.51
CA ILE A 125 -8.34 1.97 1.98
C ILE A 125 -8.23 3.03 3.07
N VAL A 126 -9.12 4.01 3.02
CA VAL A 126 -9.27 4.99 4.11
C VAL A 126 -10.04 4.29 5.21
N THR A 127 -9.46 4.26 6.40
CA THR A 127 -10.17 3.76 7.58
C THR A 127 -10.93 4.92 8.21
N PRO A 128 -12.21 4.74 8.60
CA PRO A 128 -12.93 5.77 9.32
C PRO A 128 -12.21 6.10 10.62
N THR A 129 -12.14 7.37 10.97
CA THR A 129 -11.65 7.79 12.27
C THR A 129 -12.60 7.35 13.37
N ALA A 130 -12.11 7.23 14.60
CA ALA A 130 -12.96 6.89 15.75
C ALA A 130 -14.14 7.88 15.91
N VAL A 131 -13.97 9.13 15.47
CA VAL A 131 -15.04 10.15 15.48
C VAL A 131 -16.07 9.86 14.38
N GLU A 132 -15.66 9.44 13.20
CA GLU A 132 -16.57 9.04 12.11
C GLU A 132 -17.29 7.73 12.42
N ALA A 133 -16.61 6.79 13.09
CA ALA A 133 -17.21 5.57 13.59
C ALA A 133 -18.20 5.83 14.75
N ALA A 134 -18.03 6.94 15.49
CA ALA A 134 -18.89 7.32 16.61
C ALA A 134 -20.14 8.12 16.18
N THR A 135 -20.40 8.28 14.88
CA THR A 135 -21.62 8.97 14.38
C THR A 135 -22.89 8.14 14.54
N CYS A 136 -22.76 6.87 14.90
CA CYS A 136 -23.91 6.05 15.25
C CYS A 136 -24.33 6.27 16.72
N ARG A 137 -25.63 6.19 16.97
CA ARG A 137 -26.21 6.30 18.31
C ARG A 137 -26.15 4.95 19.03
N GLY A 138 -25.75 5.00 20.30
CA GLY A 138 -25.69 3.82 21.16
C GLY A 138 -27.06 3.24 21.49
N PRO A 139 -27.11 2.06 22.12
CA PRO A 139 -28.35 1.40 22.57
C PRO A 139 -29.17 2.32 23.46
N GLY A 140 -30.51 2.36 23.28
CA GLY A 140 -31.41 3.19 24.03
C GLY A 140 -31.49 4.65 23.54
N SER A 141 -30.73 5.06 22.54
CA SER A 141 -30.84 6.40 21.94
C SER A 141 -32.05 6.48 21.00
N ALA A 142 -32.73 7.62 20.96
CA ALA A 142 -33.88 7.83 20.07
C ALA A 142 -33.44 7.81 18.60
N CYS A 143 -34.07 6.98 17.79
CA CYS A 143 -33.95 6.94 16.34
C CYS A 143 -35.29 7.40 15.74
N GLY A 144 -35.27 8.42 14.85
CA GLY A 144 -36.50 8.98 14.28
C GLY A 144 -37.15 8.05 13.23
N PRO A 145 -38.48 8.18 13.02
CA PRO A 145 -39.20 7.38 12.02
C PRO A 145 -38.80 7.68 10.58
N ASP A 146 -38.17 8.82 10.32
CA ASP A 146 -37.78 9.27 8.99
C ASP A 146 -36.28 9.18 8.72
N GLY A 147 -35.50 8.59 9.64
CA GLY A 147 -34.05 8.40 9.47
C GLY A 147 -33.69 6.99 8.97
N PRO A 148 -32.71 6.85 8.09
CA PRO A 148 -32.21 5.53 7.74
C PRO A 148 -31.73 4.83 9.01
N ASN A 149 -31.97 3.50 9.12
CA ASN A 149 -31.47 2.63 10.21
C ASN A 149 -29.99 2.74 10.49
N SER A 150 -29.25 3.45 9.64
CA SER A 150 -27.83 3.75 9.70
C SER A 150 -27.39 4.66 10.84
N THR A 151 -28.30 5.25 11.61
CA THR A 151 -27.96 6.10 12.76
C THR A 151 -27.74 5.32 14.06
N CYS A 152 -28.16 4.07 14.14
CA CYS A 152 -27.89 3.19 15.29
C CYS A 152 -26.61 2.40 15.08
N CYS A 153 -25.78 2.25 16.11
CA CYS A 153 -24.56 1.41 16.04
C CYS A 153 -24.84 -0.06 15.76
N SER A 154 -26.02 -0.54 16.18
CA SER A 154 -26.51 -1.90 15.89
C SER A 154 -27.12 -2.05 14.49
N GLY A 155 -27.34 -0.94 13.78
CA GLY A 155 -28.11 -0.93 12.52
C GLY A 155 -29.60 -1.20 12.67
N THR A 156 -30.11 -1.29 13.90
CA THR A 156 -31.51 -1.67 14.18
C THR A 156 -32.19 -0.61 15.05
N CYS A 157 -33.34 -0.12 14.58
CA CYS A 157 -34.19 0.83 15.29
C CYS A 157 -35.53 0.14 15.57
N VAL A 158 -35.86 -0.07 16.83
CA VAL A 158 -37.12 -0.71 17.27
C VAL A 158 -37.87 0.23 18.17
N LEU A 159 -39.13 0.52 17.82
CA LEU A 159 -40.01 1.44 18.57
C LEU A 159 -39.39 2.84 18.82
N GLY A 160 -38.59 3.32 17.88
CA GLY A 160 -37.95 4.64 17.99
C GLY A 160 -36.67 4.66 18.85
N LEU A 161 -36.16 3.50 19.25
CA LEU A 161 -34.95 3.34 20.04
C LEU A 161 -33.95 2.42 19.34
N CYS A 162 -32.66 2.76 19.44
CA CYS A 162 -31.57 1.91 18.99
C CYS A 162 -31.44 0.71 19.93
N THR A 163 -31.42 -0.49 19.36
CA THR A 163 -31.22 -1.75 20.10
C THR A 163 -29.80 -2.19 20.03
#